data_e6f1aefaa8053e67083cc17394ff3c42
#
_entry.id   e6f1aefaa8053e67083cc17394ff3c42
#
_cell.length_a   1.000
_cell.length_b   1.000
_cell.length_c   1.000
_cell.angle_alpha   90.00
_cell.angle_beta   90.00
_cell.angle_gamma   90.00
#
_symmetry.space_group_name_H-M   'P 1'
#
loop_
_entity.id
_entity.type
_entity.pdbx_description
1 polymer ?
#
loop_
_entity_poly.entity_id
_entity_poly.type
_entity_poly.pdbx_seq_one_letter_code
_entity_poly.pdbx_strand_id
1 'polypeptide(L)'
;RIPGAQNFGWSWAIPEDAEKPYDGRRKKISQKNKDSHSKESEKLISPIIERKWAMPNKNTFSIKPIKELILDELTEGTWIDPFANTNKLATITNDLNVEYDTDYHMDALDFLKLFPDNSIDGVLYDPPYSPRQVSECYNNVGLSVTWDTTKSSFWSNHKREISRILKLNGKVITFGWNSGGIGASNGFSIKRILLVPHGGWHNDTICTVEVKTSTAKLSPKKLKEKDLTPVKNTPKHTKEDRLLIQWLKELPENFWDFKNEDTNAFTHGLHTYPATMIYPISRNIISKVKEIYPINSLLDPFSGSGTVPVEGVLAGIPNIYATDMNPLAILLTEVKSNALSPKKLSQDFKALQESINSNYKYHNEILDTIDDFILSQNLDITDKKTWGENAPTYIKQFLQQKRSTLNVPNFKNIGYWFKPNILLELSLIAQEIQKVNNIEFKKFYIVAFSELLRLVSNRRNGEFKMYRMPIEKIKTFNPNVLDTFYSILLKNIKKMEEFYTQTKTLAPSNLHIKLDNAKELISIPDNSVDLLITSPPYGDSRTTVAYGQFSRLTLQWNRSEER
;
A
#
# COMPACT_ATOMS: atom_id res chain seq x y z
N ARG A 1 25.81 17.96 -9.94
CA ARG A 1 25.13 19.09 -10.60
C ARG A 1 25.20 18.85 -12.10
N ILE A 2 24.10 19.07 -12.81
CA ILE A 2 24.05 18.98 -14.29
C ILE A 2 24.43 20.37 -14.81
N PRO A 3 25.49 20.52 -15.61
CA PRO A 3 25.88 21.81 -16.18
C PRO A 3 24.71 22.38 -17.02
N GLY A 4 24.46 23.69 -16.89
CA GLY A 4 23.42 24.40 -17.63
C GLY A 4 21.97 24.23 -17.12
N ALA A 5 21.72 23.40 -16.09
CA ALA A 5 20.38 23.24 -15.51
C ALA A 5 19.94 24.51 -14.75
N GLN A 6 18.75 25.03 -15.05
CA GLN A 6 18.15 26.19 -14.40
C GLN A 6 16.94 25.79 -13.55
N ASN A 7 16.82 26.37 -12.36
CA ASN A 7 15.73 26.11 -11.43
C ASN A 7 14.61 27.17 -11.62
N PHE A 8 13.40 26.70 -11.88
CA PHE A 8 12.18 27.51 -12.00
C PHE A 8 11.22 27.15 -10.85
N GLY A 9 11.62 27.38 -9.62
CA GLY A 9 10.83 27.09 -8.43
C GLY A 9 10.77 25.59 -8.12
N TRP A 10 9.69 24.89 -8.48
CA TRP A 10 9.50 23.47 -8.24
C TRP A 10 9.99 22.56 -9.38
N SER A 11 10.48 23.14 -10.47
CA SER A 11 10.91 22.45 -11.69
C SER A 11 12.34 22.84 -12.09
N TRP A 12 13.06 21.89 -12.72
CA TRP A 12 14.37 22.13 -13.31
C TRP A 12 14.28 22.01 -14.82
N ALA A 13 14.67 23.05 -15.54
CA ALA A 13 14.95 22.92 -16.96
C ALA A 13 16.37 22.37 -17.12
N ILE A 14 16.48 21.23 -17.79
CA ILE A 14 17.73 20.54 -18.08
C ILE A 14 17.98 20.71 -19.57
N PRO A 15 19.16 21.16 -20.03
CA PRO A 15 19.48 21.25 -21.45
C PRO A 15 19.28 19.88 -22.14
N GLU A 16 18.84 19.94 -23.40
CA GLU A 16 18.50 18.73 -24.19
C GLU A 16 19.74 17.86 -24.49
N ASP A 17 20.92 18.47 -24.48
CA ASP A 17 22.24 17.87 -24.69
C ASP A 17 22.97 17.49 -23.39
N ALA A 18 22.33 17.64 -22.22
CA ALA A 18 22.95 17.35 -20.93
C ALA A 18 23.22 15.85 -20.73
N GLU A 19 24.47 15.47 -20.51
CA GLU A 19 24.84 14.11 -20.15
C GLU A 19 24.26 13.70 -18.79
N LYS A 20 23.74 12.46 -18.70
CA LYS A 20 23.26 11.89 -17.45
C LYS A 20 24.41 11.77 -16.45
N PRO A 21 24.23 12.24 -15.19
CA PRO A 21 25.22 12.03 -14.14
C PRO A 21 25.49 10.53 -13.92
N TYR A 22 26.75 10.18 -13.75
CA TYR A 22 27.18 8.81 -13.45
C TYR A 22 26.58 8.34 -12.11
N ASP A 23 25.78 7.25 -12.14
CA ASP A 23 25.28 6.59 -10.93
C ASP A 23 26.30 5.53 -10.47
N GLY A 24 27.10 5.87 -9.46
CA GLY A 24 28.13 4.99 -8.91
C GLY A 24 27.62 3.68 -8.26
N ARG A 25 26.32 3.47 -8.20
CA ARG A 25 25.69 2.27 -7.63
C ARG A 25 25.56 1.11 -8.63
N ARG A 26 25.82 1.32 -9.92
CA ARG A 26 25.85 0.25 -10.92
C ARG A 26 27.19 -0.47 -10.90
N LYS A 27 27.25 -1.72 -10.44
CA LYS A 27 28.42 -2.60 -10.56
C LYS A 27 28.78 -2.77 -12.04
N LYS A 28 30.04 -2.56 -12.39
CA LYS A 28 30.60 -2.90 -13.71
C LYS A 28 30.38 -4.38 -13.99
N ILE A 29 29.55 -4.69 -14.97
CA ILE A 29 29.52 -6.02 -15.60
C ILE A 29 30.73 -6.06 -16.51
N SER A 30 31.67 -6.98 -16.23
CA SER A 30 32.90 -7.19 -16.98
C SER A 30 32.58 -7.53 -18.42
N GLN A 31 33.21 -6.80 -19.35
CA GLN A 31 33.34 -7.20 -20.75
C GLN A 31 34.11 -8.51 -20.85
N LYS A 32 33.44 -9.58 -21.21
CA LYS A 32 34.07 -10.75 -21.86
C LYS A 32 33.06 -11.32 -22.86
N ASN A 33 33.62 -11.49 -24.06
CA ASN A 33 33.10 -12.15 -25.27
C ASN A 33 32.42 -11.24 -26.29
N LYS A 34 33.26 -10.59 -27.09
CA LYS A 34 33.00 -10.40 -28.53
C LYS A 34 33.37 -11.72 -29.21
N ASP A 35 32.41 -12.31 -29.88
CA ASP A 35 32.53 -12.79 -31.27
C ASP A 35 31.28 -13.61 -31.63
N SER A 36 30.82 -13.32 -32.82
CA SER A 36 29.90 -14.06 -33.70
C SER A 36 28.40 -13.80 -33.62
N HIS A 37 27.96 -13.36 -34.76
CA HIS A 37 26.65 -13.34 -35.41
C HIS A 37 25.86 -12.04 -35.33
N SER A 38 26.00 -11.26 -36.41
CA SER A 38 25.10 -10.24 -36.91
C SER A 38 23.63 -10.71 -36.89
N LYS A 39 22.85 -10.16 -35.97
CA LYS A 39 21.40 -9.96 -36.11
C LYS A 39 21.16 -8.47 -35.92
N GLU A 40 20.52 -7.84 -36.91
CA GLU A 40 20.10 -6.47 -36.88
C GLU A 40 19.40 -6.16 -35.54
N SER A 41 19.99 -5.28 -34.75
CA SER A 41 19.40 -4.76 -33.54
C SER A 41 18.27 -3.81 -33.95
N GLU A 42 17.02 -4.24 -33.80
CA GLU A 42 15.87 -3.34 -33.77
C GLU A 42 16.16 -2.24 -32.72
N LYS A 43 16.30 -1.01 -33.22
CA LYS A 43 16.36 0.19 -32.38
C LYS A 43 15.12 0.23 -31.49
N LEU A 44 15.27 0.07 -30.19
CA LEU A 44 14.23 0.36 -29.21
C LEU A 44 13.86 1.84 -29.35
N ILE A 45 12.78 2.12 -30.07
CA ILE A 45 12.22 3.46 -30.18
C ILE A 45 11.54 3.76 -28.84
N SER A 46 12.06 4.73 -28.09
CA SER A 46 11.42 5.20 -26.86
C SER A 46 10.05 5.80 -27.18
N PRO A 47 9.00 5.54 -26.39
CA PRO A 47 7.68 6.09 -26.63
C PRO A 47 7.69 7.62 -26.53
N ILE A 48 6.91 8.30 -27.39
CA ILE A 48 6.67 9.75 -27.30
C ILE A 48 5.77 9.99 -26.09
N ILE A 49 6.17 10.88 -25.17
CA ILE A 49 5.36 11.24 -24.01
C ILE A 49 5.01 12.72 -24.09
N GLU A 50 3.72 13.02 -24.11
CA GLU A 50 3.16 14.37 -24.18
C GLU A 50 2.28 14.65 -22.97
N ARG A 51 2.14 15.96 -22.63
CA ARG A 51 1.25 16.41 -21.58
C ARG A 51 0.47 17.64 -22.07
N LYS A 52 -0.86 17.52 -22.14
CA LYS A 52 -1.75 18.63 -22.56
C LYS A 52 -2.91 18.75 -21.57
N TRP A 53 -3.05 19.91 -20.95
CA TRP A 53 -4.14 20.17 -20.02
C TRP A 53 -5.47 20.37 -20.74
N ALA A 54 -6.56 19.83 -20.19
CA ALA A 54 -7.93 20.07 -20.66
C ALA A 54 -8.95 19.87 -19.54
N MET A 55 -10.09 20.54 -19.61
CA MET A 55 -11.20 20.29 -18.69
C MET A 55 -11.79 18.88 -18.91
N PRO A 56 -12.22 18.17 -17.83
CA PRO A 56 -12.85 16.88 -17.97
C PRO A 56 -14.22 16.98 -18.66
N ASN A 57 -14.59 15.92 -19.36
CA ASN A 57 -15.90 15.79 -20.00
C ASN A 57 -16.42 14.36 -19.79
N LYS A 58 -17.72 14.17 -19.65
CA LYS A 58 -18.37 12.84 -19.56
C LYS A 58 -18.10 11.98 -20.80
N ASN A 59 -17.88 12.61 -21.95
CA ASN A 59 -17.49 11.94 -23.19
C ASN A 59 -15.98 12.16 -23.39
N THR A 60 -15.17 11.15 -23.04
CA THR A 60 -13.71 11.18 -23.11
C THR A 60 -13.19 11.65 -24.47
N PHE A 61 -13.77 11.18 -25.56
CA PHE A 61 -13.32 11.46 -26.93
C PHE A 61 -13.66 12.88 -27.40
N SER A 62 -14.54 13.61 -26.71
CA SER A 62 -14.83 15.02 -26.99
C SER A 62 -13.78 15.97 -26.40
N ILE A 63 -12.92 15.50 -25.52
CA ILE A 63 -11.84 16.30 -24.90
C ILE A 63 -10.80 16.61 -25.99
N LYS A 64 -10.59 17.90 -26.28
CA LYS A 64 -9.82 18.36 -27.43
C LYS A 64 -8.48 17.65 -27.64
N PRO A 65 -7.52 17.58 -26.67
CA PRO A 65 -6.25 16.90 -26.89
C PRO A 65 -6.39 15.37 -27.09
N ILE A 66 -7.43 14.75 -26.55
CA ILE A 66 -7.73 13.34 -26.74
C ILE A 66 -8.26 13.10 -28.15
N LYS A 67 -9.21 13.93 -28.60
CA LYS A 67 -9.74 13.88 -29.96
C LYS A 67 -8.65 14.08 -31.02
N GLU A 68 -7.75 15.04 -30.80
CA GLU A 68 -6.59 15.28 -31.68
C GLU A 68 -5.71 14.02 -31.75
N LEU A 69 -5.37 13.41 -30.61
CA LEU A 69 -4.60 12.17 -30.57
C LEU A 69 -5.28 11.03 -31.35
N ILE A 70 -6.58 10.82 -31.14
CA ILE A 70 -7.32 9.77 -31.85
C ILE A 70 -7.24 10.00 -33.35
N LEU A 71 -7.53 11.21 -33.82
CA LEU A 71 -7.51 11.56 -35.24
C LEU A 71 -6.11 11.41 -35.87
N ASP A 72 -5.04 11.74 -35.12
CA ASP A 72 -3.65 11.56 -35.57
C ASP A 72 -3.27 10.07 -35.71
N GLU A 73 -3.85 9.20 -34.90
CA GLU A 73 -3.47 7.78 -34.84
C GLU A 73 -4.41 6.86 -35.63
N LEU A 74 -5.62 7.33 -35.99
CA LEU A 74 -6.52 6.57 -36.85
C LEU A 74 -5.87 6.35 -38.22
N THR A 75 -5.83 5.08 -38.65
CA THR A 75 -5.36 4.65 -39.97
C THR A 75 -6.52 4.13 -40.80
N GLU A 76 -6.31 4.03 -42.12
CA GLU A 76 -7.25 3.28 -42.97
C GLU A 76 -7.45 1.85 -42.46
N GLY A 77 -8.67 1.32 -42.58
CA GLY A 77 -9.01 -0.02 -42.14
C GLY A 77 -10.18 -0.07 -41.15
N THR A 78 -10.39 -1.25 -40.59
CA THR A 78 -11.50 -1.50 -39.65
C THR A 78 -11.07 -1.18 -38.24
N TRP A 79 -11.64 -0.12 -37.66
CA TRP A 79 -11.51 0.24 -36.24
C TRP A 79 -12.79 -0.13 -35.50
N ILE A 80 -12.63 -0.65 -34.28
CA ILE A 80 -13.77 -0.98 -33.41
C ILE A 80 -13.71 -0.21 -32.10
N ASP A 81 -14.87 0.08 -31.53
CA ASP A 81 -15.03 0.70 -30.21
C ASP A 81 -16.02 -0.12 -29.37
N PRO A 82 -15.54 -0.89 -28.39
CA PRO A 82 -16.39 -1.69 -27.51
C PRO A 82 -17.23 -0.89 -26.51
N PHE A 83 -16.92 0.41 -26.30
CA PHE A 83 -17.53 1.30 -25.31
C PHE A 83 -17.86 2.67 -25.91
N ALA A 84 -18.50 2.69 -27.07
CA ALA A 84 -18.58 3.87 -27.93
C ALA A 84 -19.44 5.02 -27.37
N ASN A 85 -20.39 4.75 -26.47
CA ASN A 85 -21.34 5.77 -26.02
C ASN A 85 -21.98 6.46 -27.25
N THR A 86 -21.80 7.76 -27.41
CA THR A 86 -22.29 8.54 -28.54
C THR A 86 -21.23 8.78 -29.64
N ASN A 87 -20.05 8.17 -29.53
CA ASN A 87 -18.95 8.38 -30.48
C ASN A 87 -19.11 7.57 -31.75
N LYS A 88 -18.71 8.16 -32.87
CA LYS A 88 -18.72 7.55 -34.21
C LYS A 88 -17.33 7.59 -34.87
N LEU A 89 -16.25 7.54 -34.05
CA LEU A 89 -14.87 7.62 -34.56
C LEU A 89 -14.36 6.26 -35.05
N ALA A 90 -14.89 5.17 -34.53
CA ALA A 90 -14.59 3.82 -35.02
C ALA A 90 -15.53 3.42 -36.17
N THR A 91 -15.09 2.47 -37.00
CA THR A 91 -15.86 1.92 -38.12
C THR A 91 -17.05 1.08 -37.64
N ILE A 92 -16.84 0.36 -36.52
CA ILE A 92 -17.87 -0.51 -35.90
C ILE A 92 -17.90 -0.14 -34.40
N THR A 93 -19.10 0.15 -33.93
CA THR A 93 -19.33 0.65 -32.57
C THR A 93 -20.22 -0.29 -31.78
N ASN A 94 -19.94 -0.43 -30.49
CA ASN A 94 -20.75 -1.15 -29.52
C ASN A 94 -20.93 -0.35 -28.24
N ASP A 95 -22.07 -0.41 -27.65
CA ASP A 95 -22.32 0.01 -26.27
C ASP A 95 -23.38 -0.91 -25.64
N LEU A 96 -23.28 -1.06 -24.32
CA LEU A 96 -24.27 -1.86 -23.57
C LEU A 96 -25.62 -1.15 -23.49
N ASN A 97 -25.66 0.19 -23.57
CA ASN A 97 -26.87 0.98 -23.51
C ASN A 97 -27.55 1.07 -24.89
N VAL A 98 -28.72 0.50 -24.99
CA VAL A 98 -29.55 0.49 -26.23
C VAL A 98 -30.08 1.87 -26.66
N GLU A 99 -29.95 2.90 -25.78
CA GLU A 99 -30.33 4.27 -26.12
C GLU A 99 -29.30 4.99 -27.00
N TYR A 100 -28.09 4.45 -27.05
CA TYR A 100 -27.03 5.01 -27.88
C TYR A 100 -27.14 4.48 -29.31
N ASP A 101 -26.90 5.34 -30.28
CA ASP A 101 -26.90 4.98 -31.70
C ASP A 101 -25.55 4.30 -32.04
N THR A 102 -25.43 2.99 -31.72
CA THR A 102 -24.27 2.15 -32.02
C THR A 102 -24.67 0.96 -32.88
N ASP A 103 -23.69 0.32 -33.55
CA ASP A 103 -23.97 -0.81 -34.45
C ASP A 103 -24.39 -2.09 -33.67
N TYR A 104 -23.88 -2.23 -32.43
CA TYR A 104 -24.16 -3.35 -31.54
C TYR A 104 -24.52 -2.87 -30.14
N HIS A 105 -25.36 -3.66 -29.44
CA HIS A 105 -25.78 -3.42 -28.07
C HIS A 105 -25.59 -4.69 -27.24
N MET A 106 -24.32 -4.97 -26.82
CA MET A 106 -24.01 -6.17 -26.08
C MET A 106 -22.82 -5.94 -25.12
N ASP A 107 -22.56 -6.92 -24.26
CA ASP A 107 -21.37 -6.89 -23.41
C ASP A 107 -20.10 -6.78 -24.26
N ALA A 108 -19.17 -5.93 -23.84
CA ALA A 108 -17.96 -5.63 -24.60
C ALA A 108 -17.09 -6.87 -24.87
N LEU A 109 -17.04 -7.84 -23.93
CA LEU A 109 -16.29 -9.08 -24.15
C LEU A 109 -16.96 -9.95 -25.22
N ASP A 110 -18.28 -10.03 -25.23
CA ASP A 110 -19.03 -10.80 -26.25
C ASP A 110 -18.93 -10.11 -27.60
N PHE A 111 -18.95 -8.78 -27.64
CA PHE A 111 -18.70 -8.02 -28.87
C PHE A 111 -17.30 -8.33 -29.44
N LEU A 112 -16.25 -8.31 -28.61
CA LEU A 112 -14.88 -8.62 -29.05
C LEU A 112 -14.76 -10.05 -29.61
N LYS A 113 -15.51 -11.02 -29.09
CA LYS A 113 -15.52 -12.40 -29.56
C LYS A 113 -16.15 -12.60 -30.98
N LEU A 114 -16.92 -11.63 -31.47
CA LEU A 114 -17.53 -11.70 -32.80
C LEU A 114 -16.50 -11.67 -33.93
N PHE A 115 -15.32 -11.07 -33.69
CA PHE A 115 -14.34 -10.83 -34.73
C PHE A 115 -13.36 -12.00 -34.86
N PRO A 116 -13.01 -12.39 -36.11
CA PRO A 116 -11.97 -13.40 -36.36
C PRO A 116 -10.58 -12.97 -35.89
N ASP A 117 -9.67 -13.94 -35.73
CA ASP A 117 -8.28 -13.66 -35.43
C ASP A 117 -7.65 -12.78 -36.50
N ASN A 118 -6.85 -11.78 -36.09
CA ASN A 118 -6.11 -10.86 -36.96
C ASN A 118 -6.96 -10.21 -38.05
N SER A 119 -8.19 -9.81 -37.72
CA SER A 119 -9.17 -9.21 -38.67
C SER A 119 -9.28 -7.68 -38.53
N ILE A 120 -8.91 -7.12 -37.38
CA ILE A 120 -9.13 -5.72 -37.01
C ILE A 120 -7.84 -4.91 -37.14
N ASP A 121 -7.93 -3.68 -37.67
CA ASP A 121 -6.79 -2.77 -37.86
C ASP A 121 -6.55 -1.89 -36.64
N GLY A 122 -7.61 -1.54 -35.89
CA GLY A 122 -7.47 -0.72 -34.69
C GLY A 122 -8.61 -0.88 -33.68
N VAL A 123 -8.32 -0.54 -32.42
CA VAL A 123 -9.28 -0.57 -31.31
C VAL A 123 -9.19 0.72 -30.50
N LEU A 124 -10.33 1.38 -30.27
CA LEU A 124 -10.50 2.41 -29.27
C LEU A 124 -11.02 1.74 -28.00
N TYR A 125 -10.26 1.76 -26.90
CA TYR A 125 -10.58 1.00 -25.70
C TYR A 125 -10.68 1.92 -24.48
N ASP A 126 -11.91 2.40 -24.19
CA ASP A 126 -12.25 3.30 -23.07
C ASP A 126 -13.20 2.62 -22.07
N PRO A 127 -12.74 1.59 -21.35
CA PRO A 127 -13.56 0.86 -20.41
C PRO A 127 -13.84 1.69 -19.15
N PRO A 128 -14.87 1.40 -18.36
CA PRO A 128 -15.05 1.96 -17.02
C PRO A 128 -13.79 1.75 -16.15
N TYR A 129 -13.26 2.83 -15.54
CA TYR A 129 -11.96 2.81 -14.86
C TYR A 129 -12.00 2.28 -13.44
N SER A 130 -13.18 2.06 -12.87
CA SER A 130 -13.34 1.59 -11.50
C SER A 130 -14.53 0.66 -11.33
N PRO A 131 -14.53 -0.20 -10.31
CA PRO A 131 -15.69 -1.04 -9.99
C PRO A 131 -17.00 -0.25 -9.80
N ARG A 132 -16.91 0.97 -9.27
CA ARG A 132 -18.05 1.87 -9.13
C ARG A 132 -18.62 2.29 -10.49
N GLN A 133 -17.76 2.68 -11.43
CA GLN A 133 -18.19 3.04 -12.78
C GLN A 133 -18.79 1.85 -13.53
N VAL A 134 -18.21 0.64 -13.35
CA VAL A 134 -18.82 -0.60 -13.88
C VAL A 134 -20.23 -0.76 -13.32
N SER A 135 -20.40 -0.61 -12.00
CA SER A 135 -21.70 -0.70 -11.36
C SER A 135 -22.70 0.35 -11.88
N GLU A 136 -22.23 1.58 -12.03
CA GLU A 136 -23.06 2.66 -12.57
C GLU A 136 -23.50 2.37 -14.03
N CYS A 137 -22.60 1.87 -14.89
CA CYS A 137 -22.91 1.51 -16.28
C CYS A 137 -23.95 0.39 -16.36
N TYR A 138 -23.76 -0.71 -15.60
CA TYR A 138 -24.67 -1.85 -15.61
C TYR A 138 -26.04 -1.49 -15.01
N ASN A 139 -26.07 -0.78 -13.88
CA ASN A 139 -27.32 -0.36 -13.24
C ASN A 139 -28.15 0.59 -14.14
N ASN A 140 -27.48 1.46 -14.91
CA ASN A 140 -28.16 2.39 -15.83
C ASN A 140 -28.91 1.67 -16.96
N VAL A 141 -28.52 0.43 -17.28
CA VAL A 141 -29.19 -0.39 -18.28
C VAL A 141 -30.03 -1.53 -17.67
N GLY A 142 -30.30 -1.47 -16.36
CA GLY A 142 -31.12 -2.43 -15.64
C GLY A 142 -30.48 -3.81 -15.41
N LEU A 143 -29.15 -3.91 -15.55
CA LEU A 143 -28.38 -5.11 -15.31
C LEU A 143 -27.72 -5.09 -13.94
N SER A 144 -27.66 -6.26 -13.28
CA SER A 144 -26.97 -6.41 -11.99
C SER A 144 -25.49 -6.66 -12.19
N VAL A 145 -24.67 -5.96 -11.41
CA VAL A 145 -23.22 -6.22 -11.33
C VAL A 145 -22.99 -7.56 -10.65
N THR A 146 -22.24 -8.44 -11.29
CA THR A 146 -21.82 -9.71 -10.68
C THR A 146 -20.41 -9.59 -10.12
N TRP A 147 -20.05 -10.49 -9.20
CA TRP A 147 -18.69 -10.62 -8.70
C TRP A 147 -17.66 -10.77 -9.84
N ASP A 148 -18.04 -11.41 -10.95
CA ASP A 148 -17.16 -11.64 -12.09
C ASP A 148 -16.87 -10.37 -12.90
N THR A 149 -17.80 -9.43 -13.00
CA THR A 149 -17.65 -8.17 -13.76
C THR A 149 -16.79 -7.13 -13.03
N THR A 150 -16.49 -7.33 -11.74
CA THR A 150 -15.65 -6.44 -10.92
C THR A 150 -14.23 -6.96 -10.67
N LYS A 151 -13.93 -8.20 -11.10
CA LYS A 151 -12.58 -8.80 -10.96
C LYS A 151 -11.59 -8.22 -11.98
N SER A 152 -10.33 -8.15 -11.58
CA SER A 152 -9.22 -7.80 -12.51
C SER A 152 -9.09 -8.78 -13.70
N SER A 153 -9.55 -10.04 -13.54
CA SER A 153 -9.60 -11.03 -14.59
C SER A 153 -10.58 -10.69 -15.72
N PHE A 154 -11.62 -9.90 -15.45
CA PHE A 154 -12.57 -9.41 -16.44
C PHE A 154 -11.84 -8.60 -17.53
N TRP A 155 -11.08 -7.60 -17.13
CA TRP A 155 -10.29 -6.78 -18.05
C TRP A 155 -9.16 -7.55 -18.75
N SER A 156 -8.62 -8.58 -18.10
CA SER A 156 -7.62 -9.48 -18.70
C SER A 156 -8.21 -10.28 -19.88
N ASN A 157 -9.48 -10.65 -19.82
CA ASN A 157 -10.18 -11.31 -20.93
C ASN A 157 -10.34 -10.38 -22.13
N HIS A 158 -10.74 -9.12 -21.91
CA HIS A 158 -10.80 -8.11 -22.97
C HIS A 158 -9.45 -7.94 -23.65
N LYS A 159 -8.38 -7.77 -22.88
CA LYS A 159 -7.02 -7.60 -23.42
C LYS A 159 -6.56 -8.79 -24.26
N ARG A 160 -6.93 -10.02 -23.88
CA ARG A 160 -6.63 -11.21 -24.68
C ARG A 160 -7.40 -11.24 -26.00
N GLU A 161 -8.70 -10.91 -25.98
CA GLU A 161 -9.50 -10.85 -27.19
C GLU A 161 -9.01 -9.75 -28.12
N ILE A 162 -8.69 -8.54 -27.60
CA ILE A 162 -8.08 -7.47 -28.40
C ILE A 162 -6.76 -7.94 -29.03
N SER A 163 -5.93 -8.66 -28.27
CA SER A 163 -4.70 -9.23 -28.82
C SER A 163 -4.97 -10.28 -29.90
N ARG A 164 -6.01 -11.10 -29.78
CA ARG A 164 -6.39 -12.11 -30.76
C ARG A 164 -6.85 -11.50 -32.09
N ILE A 165 -7.80 -10.55 -32.01
CA ILE A 165 -8.48 -9.99 -33.18
C ILE A 165 -7.66 -8.97 -33.96
N LEU A 166 -6.71 -8.28 -33.29
CA LEU A 166 -5.93 -7.23 -33.92
C LEU A 166 -4.88 -7.82 -34.86
N LYS A 167 -4.72 -7.25 -36.05
CA LYS A 167 -3.66 -7.59 -37.01
C LYS A 167 -2.27 -7.25 -36.46
N LEU A 168 -1.23 -7.87 -36.98
CA LEU A 168 0.15 -7.43 -36.74
C LEU A 168 0.31 -5.99 -37.27
N ASN A 169 0.98 -5.14 -36.51
CA ASN A 169 1.08 -3.69 -36.71
C ASN A 169 -0.24 -2.92 -36.51
N GLY A 170 -1.34 -3.58 -36.16
CA GLY A 170 -2.57 -2.94 -35.75
C GLY A 170 -2.37 -2.14 -34.45
N LYS A 171 -3.18 -1.09 -34.28
CA LYS A 171 -3.06 -0.15 -33.17
C LYS A 171 -4.16 -0.30 -32.16
N VAL A 172 -3.85 -0.05 -30.90
CA VAL A 172 -4.87 0.15 -29.85
C VAL A 172 -4.61 1.46 -29.12
N ILE A 173 -5.67 2.22 -28.89
CA ILE A 173 -5.62 3.42 -28.04
C ILE A 173 -6.41 3.10 -26.79
N THR A 174 -5.71 3.02 -25.66
CA THR A 174 -6.34 2.77 -24.36
C THR A 174 -6.47 4.06 -23.57
N PHE A 175 -7.58 4.23 -22.87
CA PHE A 175 -7.87 5.37 -22.00
C PHE A 175 -8.02 4.87 -20.57
N GLY A 176 -7.55 5.65 -19.59
CA GLY A 176 -7.62 5.25 -18.19
C GLY A 176 -6.80 6.11 -17.26
N TRP A 177 -6.62 5.63 -16.03
CA TRP A 177 -5.83 6.30 -14.99
C TRP A 177 -4.39 5.78 -14.89
N ASN A 178 -3.99 4.88 -15.77
CA ASN A 178 -2.65 4.34 -15.85
C ASN A 178 -2.22 4.10 -17.30
N SER A 179 -0.93 3.97 -17.54
CA SER A 179 -0.33 3.74 -18.86
C SER A 179 -0.05 2.25 -19.15
N GLY A 180 -0.72 1.34 -18.44
CA GLY A 180 -0.46 -0.11 -18.59
C GLY A 180 -0.97 -0.72 -19.89
N GLY A 181 -1.91 -0.06 -20.58
CA GLY A 181 -2.44 -0.45 -21.87
C GLY A 181 -2.87 -1.93 -21.97
N ILE A 182 -2.75 -2.51 -23.16
CA ILE A 182 -2.91 -3.95 -23.42
C ILE A 182 -1.68 -4.71 -22.92
N GLY A 183 -0.49 -4.13 -23.13
CA GLY A 183 0.76 -4.52 -22.50
C GLY A 183 1.62 -5.50 -23.29
N ALA A 184 2.92 -5.49 -22.97
CA ALA A 184 3.94 -6.29 -23.65
C ALA A 184 3.71 -7.81 -23.53
N SER A 185 3.08 -8.28 -22.44
CA SER A 185 2.73 -9.70 -22.26
C SER A 185 1.69 -10.20 -23.29
N ASN A 186 0.93 -9.28 -23.87
CA ASN A 186 -0.04 -9.55 -24.93
C ASN A 186 0.50 -9.25 -26.34
N GLY A 187 1.80 -8.95 -26.46
CA GLY A 187 2.47 -8.72 -27.76
C GLY A 187 2.44 -7.26 -28.23
N PHE A 188 2.25 -6.29 -27.34
CA PHE A 188 2.15 -4.88 -27.69
C PHE A 188 3.37 -4.08 -27.24
N SER A 189 3.70 -3.05 -28.02
CA SER A 189 4.70 -2.04 -27.69
C SER A 189 4.10 -0.65 -27.68
N ILE A 190 4.39 0.11 -26.62
CA ILE A 190 3.91 1.49 -26.49
C ILE A 190 4.63 2.39 -27.48
N LYS A 191 3.88 3.15 -28.26
CA LYS A 191 4.37 4.15 -29.22
C LYS A 191 4.26 5.57 -28.66
N ARG A 192 3.14 5.88 -28.01
CA ARG A 192 2.84 7.23 -27.55
C ARG A 192 2.03 7.19 -26.26
N ILE A 193 2.30 8.14 -25.35
CA ILE A 193 1.52 8.36 -24.13
C ILE A 193 1.14 9.84 -24.09
N LEU A 194 -0.16 10.14 -24.00
CA LEU A 194 -0.65 11.48 -23.75
C LEU A 194 -1.22 11.55 -22.34
N LEU A 195 -0.64 12.42 -21.50
CA LEU A 195 -1.15 12.76 -20.17
C LEU A 195 -2.06 13.97 -20.28
N VAL A 196 -3.32 13.83 -19.89
CA VAL A 196 -4.31 14.91 -19.90
C VAL A 196 -4.73 15.23 -18.46
N PRO A 197 -4.02 16.17 -17.79
CA PRO A 197 -4.43 16.64 -16.47
C PRO A 197 -5.71 17.45 -16.58
N HIS A 198 -6.64 17.18 -15.63
CA HIS A 198 -7.93 17.86 -15.55
C HIS A 198 -8.00 18.91 -14.44
N GLY A 199 -7.05 18.88 -13.50
CA GLY A 199 -6.99 19.81 -12.37
C GLY A 199 -8.08 19.58 -11.31
N GLY A 200 -7.99 20.33 -10.21
CA GLY A 200 -8.96 20.24 -9.11
C GLY A 200 -9.03 18.85 -8.47
N TRP A 201 -10.24 18.34 -8.29
CA TRP A 201 -10.53 17.02 -7.69
C TRP A 201 -10.72 15.91 -8.72
N HIS A 202 -10.40 16.15 -10.00
CA HIS A 202 -10.58 15.19 -11.07
C HIS A 202 -9.30 14.37 -11.28
N ASN A 203 -9.47 13.07 -11.58
CA ASN A 203 -8.36 12.22 -11.98
C ASN A 203 -7.91 12.57 -13.40
N ASP A 204 -6.60 12.53 -13.64
CA ASP A 204 -6.02 12.73 -14.96
C ASP A 204 -6.39 11.57 -15.90
N THR A 205 -6.60 11.85 -17.19
CA THR A 205 -6.76 10.82 -18.22
C THR A 205 -5.41 10.53 -18.86
N ILE A 206 -5.05 9.25 -18.92
CA ILE A 206 -3.84 8.77 -19.59
C ILE A 206 -4.27 8.01 -20.85
N CYS A 207 -3.88 8.51 -22.02
CA CYS A 207 -4.09 7.85 -23.29
C CYS A 207 -2.80 7.13 -23.69
N THR A 208 -2.87 5.83 -23.95
CA THR A 208 -1.71 5.03 -24.34
C THR A 208 -1.95 4.43 -25.74
N VAL A 209 -1.11 4.80 -26.71
CA VAL A 209 -1.11 4.23 -28.05
C VAL A 209 -0.12 3.10 -28.11
N GLU A 210 -0.60 1.91 -28.43
CA GLU A 210 0.20 0.70 -28.55
C GLU A 210 0.06 0.09 -29.95
N VAL A 211 1.09 -0.61 -30.39
CA VAL A 211 1.11 -1.33 -31.66
C VAL A 211 1.39 -2.80 -31.37
N LYS A 212 0.65 -3.69 -32.01
CA LYS A 212 0.90 -5.13 -31.93
C LYS A 212 2.19 -5.48 -32.71
N THR A 213 3.26 -5.81 -32.00
CA THR A 213 4.60 -6.06 -32.55
C THR A 213 4.94 -7.53 -32.67
N SER A 214 4.22 -8.38 -31.98
CA SER A 214 4.37 -9.83 -32.12
C SER A 214 2.99 -10.49 -32.05
N THR A 215 2.79 -11.56 -32.83
CA THR A 215 1.78 -12.53 -32.46
C THR A 215 2.22 -13.01 -31.09
N ALA A 216 1.52 -12.59 -30.03
CA ALA A 216 1.78 -13.16 -28.74
C ALA A 216 1.83 -14.68 -28.97
N LYS A 217 3.00 -15.27 -28.85
CA LYS A 217 3.04 -16.64 -28.39
C LYS A 217 2.43 -16.50 -27.01
N LEU A 218 1.10 -16.60 -26.94
CA LEU A 218 0.47 -17.24 -25.84
C LEU A 218 1.28 -18.51 -25.70
N SER A 219 2.41 -18.44 -24.95
CA SER A 219 2.98 -19.67 -24.48
C SER A 219 1.79 -20.25 -23.72
N PRO A 220 1.15 -21.28 -24.26
CA PRO A 220 0.48 -22.13 -23.35
C PRO A 220 1.65 -22.43 -22.41
N LYS A 221 1.63 -22.06 -21.11
CA LYS A 221 2.16 -23.01 -20.16
C LYS A 221 1.66 -24.30 -20.78
N LYS A 222 2.57 -25.14 -21.30
CA LYS A 222 2.22 -26.49 -21.67
C LYS A 222 1.76 -27.14 -20.38
N LEU A 223 0.54 -26.91 -20.02
CA LEU A 223 -0.28 -27.87 -19.32
C LEU A 223 -0.14 -29.06 -20.26
N LYS A 224 0.67 -30.02 -19.81
CA LYS A 224 0.83 -31.28 -20.52
C LYS A 224 -0.57 -31.72 -20.88
N GLU A 225 -0.81 -32.22 -22.10
CA GLU A 225 -2.12 -32.69 -22.57
C GLU A 225 -2.84 -33.63 -21.59
N LYS A 226 -2.14 -34.16 -20.59
CA LYS A 226 -2.68 -34.84 -19.41
C LYS A 226 -3.49 -33.94 -18.46
N ASP A 227 -3.33 -32.61 -18.52
CA ASP A 227 -4.04 -31.67 -17.66
C ASP A 227 -5.25 -31.04 -18.38
N LEU A 228 -5.47 -31.40 -19.68
CA LEU A 228 -6.62 -31.02 -20.51
C LEU A 228 -7.71 -32.09 -20.58
N THR A 229 -7.68 -33.08 -19.70
CA THR A 229 -8.92 -33.79 -19.42
C THR A 229 -9.88 -32.74 -18.90
N PRO A 230 -11.07 -32.54 -19.56
CA PRO A 230 -12.08 -31.67 -18.99
C PRO A 230 -12.24 -32.15 -17.55
N VAL A 231 -12.03 -31.24 -16.60
CA VAL A 231 -12.32 -31.50 -15.20
C VAL A 231 -13.81 -31.77 -15.14
N LYS A 232 -14.20 -33.01 -15.46
CA LYS A 232 -15.55 -33.55 -15.26
C LYS A 232 -15.90 -33.69 -13.79
N ASN A 233 -15.00 -33.24 -12.91
CA ASN A 233 -15.22 -33.07 -11.49
C ASN A 233 -14.99 -31.59 -11.15
N THR A 234 -15.99 -30.73 -11.28
CA THR A 234 -16.20 -29.73 -10.24
C THR A 234 -16.02 -30.50 -8.93
N PRO A 235 -15.05 -30.11 -8.05
CA PRO A 235 -14.94 -30.78 -6.77
C PRO A 235 -16.33 -30.78 -6.18
N LYS A 236 -16.89 -32.00 -5.96
CA LYS A 236 -18.20 -32.11 -5.32
C LYS A 236 -18.01 -31.44 -3.98
N HIS A 237 -18.71 -30.34 -3.75
CA HIS A 237 -18.70 -29.68 -2.46
C HIS A 237 -18.88 -30.76 -1.38
N THR A 238 -17.96 -30.78 -0.42
CA THR A 238 -18.07 -31.66 0.73
C THR A 238 -19.33 -31.32 1.53
N LYS A 239 -19.67 -32.11 2.51
CA LYS A 239 -20.78 -31.77 3.40
C LYS A 239 -20.47 -30.46 4.15
N GLU A 240 -19.23 -30.30 4.54
CA GLU A 240 -18.68 -29.12 5.24
C GLU A 240 -18.76 -27.87 4.36
N ASP A 241 -18.37 -27.96 3.08
CA ASP A 241 -18.50 -26.83 2.13
C ASP A 241 -19.94 -26.36 1.98
N ARG A 242 -20.89 -27.30 1.93
CA ARG A 242 -22.31 -26.96 1.84
C ARG A 242 -22.81 -26.23 3.08
N LEU A 243 -22.36 -26.64 4.28
CA LEU A 243 -22.70 -25.95 5.53
C LEU A 243 -22.17 -24.52 5.53
N LEU A 244 -20.93 -24.31 5.07
CA LEU A 244 -20.34 -22.97 4.99
C LEU A 244 -21.07 -22.09 3.96
N ILE A 245 -21.39 -22.65 2.78
CA ILE A 245 -22.16 -21.97 1.73
C ILE A 245 -23.57 -21.61 2.23
N GLN A 246 -24.22 -22.53 2.94
CA GLN A 246 -25.53 -22.29 3.51
C GLN A 246 -25.50 -21.16 4.52
N TRP A 247 -24.53 -21.17 5.46
CA TRP A 247 -24.34 -20.09 6.42
C TRP A 247 -24.16 -18.73 5.72
N LEU A 248 -23.29 -18.65 4.69
CA LEU A 248 -23.08 -17.40 3.93
C LEU A 248 -24.36 -16.87 3.28
N LYS A 249 -25.23 -17.78 2.80
CA LYS A 249 -26.51 -17.40 2.16
C LYS A 249 -27.58 -16.95 3.17
N GLU A 250 -27.50 -17.42 4.40
CA GLU A 250 -28.45 -17.11 5.48
C GLU A 250 -28.09 -15.84 6.25
N LEU A 251 -26.89 -15.24 5.99
CA LEU A 251 -26.48 -14.02 6.64
C LEU A 251 -27.39 -12.86 6.23
N PRO A 252 -27.80 -11.98 7.18
CA PRO A 252 -28.47 -10.73 6.86
C PRO A 252 -27.61 -9.85 5.92
N GLU A 253 -28.24 -9.06 5.07
CA GLU A 253 -27.55 -8.17 4.11
C GLU A 253 -26.54 -7.24 4.78
N ASN A 254 -26.84 -6.76 5.99
CA ASN A 254 -26.01 -5.84 6.78
C ASN A 254 -25.10 -6.54 7.79
N PHE A 255 -24.95 -7.87 7.75
CA PHE A 255 -24.16 -8.63 8.72
C PHE A 255 -22.71 -8.16 8.83
N TRP A 256 -22.12 -7.73 7.74
CA TRP A 256 -20.73 -7.29 7.66
C TRP A 256 -20.52 -5.78 7.88
N ASP A 257 -21.56 -5.03 8.22
CA ASP A 257 -21.48 -3.56 8.37
C ASP A 257 -20.75 -3.12 9.65
N PHE A 258 -20.95 -3.81 10.76
CA PHE A 258 -20.33 -3.57 12.08
C PHE A 258 -20.30 -2.09 12.52
N LYS A 259 -21.32 -1.31 12.16
CA LYS A 259 -21.35 0.17 12.34
C LYS A 259 -21.18 0.65 13.78
N ASN A 260 -21.57 -0.17 14.76
CA ASN A 260 -21.58 0.20 16.19
C ASN A 260 -20.64 -0.69 17.03
N GLU A 261 -19.80 -1.50 16.40
CA GLU A 261 -18.88 -2.39 17.12
C GLU A 261 -17.64 -1.62 17.62
N ASP A 262 -17.19 -1.95 18.84
CA ASP A 262 -15.90 -1.48 19.34
C ASP A 262 -14.76 -2.15 18.57
N THR A 263 -14.16 -1.45 17.61
CA THR A 263 -13.04 -1.97 16.81
C THR A 263 -11.71 -2.01 17.57
N ASN A 264 -11.67 -1.57 18.83
CA ASN A 264 -10.48 -1.44 19.67
C ASN A 264 -10.45 -2.40 20.86
N ALA A 265 -11.31 -3.44 20.89
CA ALA A 265 -11.33 -4.43 21.96
C ALA A 265 -9.98 -5.15 22.09
N PHE A 266 -9.66 -5.63 23.30
CA PHE A 266 -8.42 -6.35 23.57
C PHE A 266 -7.17 -5.62 23.05
N THR A 267 -6.19 -6.35 22.55
CA THR A 267 -4.94 -5.82 22.01
C THR A 267 -5.07 -5.13 20.64
N HIS A 268 -6.25 -5.18 19.99
CA HIS A 268 -6.46 -4.45 18.72
C HIS A 268 -6.19 -2.95 18.87
N GLY A 269 -6.58 -2.37 20.02
CA GLY A 269 -6.44 -0.94 20.31
C GLY A 269 -5.08 -0.47 20.83
N LEU A 270 -4.02 -1.31 20.84
CA LEU A 270 -2.71 -0.93 21.39
C LEU A 270 -2.00 0.15 20.56
N HIS A 271 -2.22 0.20 19.28
CA HIS A 271 -1.55 1.11 18.35
C HIS A 271 -2.42 1.39 17.14
N THR A 272 -2.40 2.63 16.66
CA THR A 272 -3.05 3.01 15.40
C THR A 272 -2.25 2.50 14.21
N TYR A 273 -2.92 1.90 13.22
CA TYR A 273 -2.28 1.42 11.99
C TYR A 273 -3.22 1.68 10.79
N PRO A 274 -2.69 2.06 9.60
CA PRO A 274 -3.54 2.36 8.45
C PRO A 274 -4.15 1.10 7.82
N ALA A 275 -5.36 1.25 7.27
CA ALA A 275 -6.07 0.21 6.51
C ALA A 275 -6.18 -1.14 7.25
N THR A 276 -6.54 -1.10 8.54
CA THR A 276 -6.71 -2.29 9.38
C THR A 276 -8.06 -2.96 9.07
N MET A 277 -8.07 -4.29 8.91
CA MET A 277 -9.29 -5.08 8.94
C MET A 277 -9.95 -4.94 10.32
N ILE A 278 -11.24 -4.72 10.39
CA ILE A 278 -11.97 -4.74 11.67
C ILE A 278 -12.08 -6.17 12.17
N TYR A 279 -11.74 -6.40 13.44
CA TYR A 279 -11.60 -7.74 14.01
C TYR A 279 -12.90 -8.60 13.98
N PRO A 280 -14.13 -8.05 14.04
CA PRO A 280 -15.33 -8.86 13.97
C PRO A 280 -15.45 -9.67 12.67
N ILE A 281 -14.86 -9.20 11.57
CA ILE A 281 -14.83 -9.94 10.29
C ILE A 281 -14.05 -11.25 10.48
N SER A 282 -12.79 -11.14 10.90
CA SER A 282 -11.94 -12.33 11.11
C SER A 282 -12.47 -13.24 12.22
N ARG A 283 -13.00 -12.68 13.31
CA ARG A 283 -13.63 -13.42 14.41
C ARG A 283 -14.77 -14.31 13.93
N ASN A 284 -15.73 -13.74 13.19
CA ASN A 284 -16.90 -14.47 12.71
C ASN A 284 -16.51 -15.56 11.69
N ILE A 285 -15.55 -15.26 10.81
CA ILE A 285 -15.05 -16.25 9.85
C ILE A 285 -14.33 -17.40 10.58
N ILE A 286 -13.39 -17.09 11.49
CA ILE A 286 -12.63 -18.09 12.24
C ILE A 286 -13.57 -18.97 13.06
N SER A 287 -14.51 -18.37 13.82
CA SER A 287 -15.50 -19.09 14.60
C SER A 287 -16.29 -20.07 13.74
N LYS A 288 -16.84 -19.58 12.63
CA LYS A 288 -17.68 -20.42 11.77
C LYS A 288 -16.92 -21.53 11.08
N VAL A 289 -15.73 -21.23 10.55
CA VAL A 289 -14.90 -22.23 9.90
C VAL A 289 -14.46 -23.29 10.91
N LYS A 290 -14.09 -22.91 12.13
CA LYS A 290 -13.68 -23.83 13.21
C LYS A 290 -14.82 -24.75 13.68
N GLU A 291 -16.08 -24.33 13.60
CA GLU A 291 -17.25 -25.17 13.87
C GLU A 291 -17.41 -26.30 12.84
N ILE A 292 -16.99 -26.06 11.60
CA ILE A 292 -17.24 -26.93 10.45
C ILE A 292 -16.01 -27.79 10.13
N TYR A 293 -14.81 -27.21 10.24
CA TYR A 293 -13.54 -27.85 9.87
C TYR A 293 -12.59 -27.95 11.06
N PRO A 294 -11.77 -29.01 11.15
CA PRO A 294 -10.69 -29.09 12.13
C PRO A 294 -9.56 -28.14 11.71
N ILE A 295 -9.49 -26.98 12.36
CA ILE A 295 -8.46 -25.96 12.07
C ILE A 295 -7.39 -26.01 13.15
N ASN A 296 -6.16 -26.36 12.79
CA ASN A 296 -4.97 -26.36 13.63
C ASN A 296 -3.96 -25.27 13.26
N SER A 297 -4.12 -24.66 12.09
CA SER A 297 -3.21 -23.63 11.59
C SER A 297 -3.94 -22.53 10.83
N LEU A 298 -3.51 -21.28 11.07
CA LEU A 298 -4.05 -20.06 10.46
C LEU A 298 -2.91 -19.24 9.87
N LEU A 299 -3.09 -18.70 8.67
CA LEU A 299 -2.14 -17.81 8.00
C LEU A 299 -2.76 -16.46 7.65
N ASP A 300 -2.04 -15.38 7.96
CA ASP A 300 -2.25 -14.05 7.37
C ASP A 300 -0.96 -13.54 6.71
N PRO A 301 -0.83 -13.60 5.37
CA PRO A 301 0.36 -13.17 4.64
C PRO A 301 0.48 -11.63 4.47
N PHE A 302 -0.50 -10.85 4.92
CA PHE A 302 -0.49 -9.39 4.95
C PHE A 302 -0.95 -8.90 6.33
N SER A 303 -0.26 -9.35 7.38
CA SER A 303 -0.74 -9.26 8.77
C SER A 303 -0.99 -7.82 9.26
N GLY A 304 -0.34 -6.81 8.67
CA GLY A 304 -0.50 -5.42 9.04
C GLY A 304 -0.33 -5.22 10.56
N SER A 305 -1.38 -4.82 11.24
CA SER A 305 -1.36 -4.64 12.70
C SER A 305 -1.69 -5.90 13.50
N GLY A 306 -1.82 -7.07 12.87
CA GLY A 306 -2.02 -8.34 13.54
C GLY A 306 -3.47 -8.69 13.90
N THR A 307 -4.46 -8.17 13.18
CA THR A 307 -5.88 -8.44 13.49
C THR A 307 -6.22 -9.93 13.44
N VAL A 308 -5.87 -10.60 12.34
CA VAL A 308 -6.15 -12.02 12.16
C VAL A 308 -5.38 -12.91 13.16
N PRO A 309 -4.07 -12.70 13.38
CA PRO A 309 -3.33 -13.41 14.42
C PRO A 309 -3.93 -13.29 15.82
N VAL A 310 -4.33 -12.08 16.24
CA VAL A 310 -4.98 -11.86 17.55
C VAL A 310 -6.27 -12.69 17.69
N GLU A 311 -7.12 -12.68 16.66
CA GLU A 311 -8.36 -13.48 16.65
C GLU A 311 -8.09 -14.98 16.60
N GLY A 312 -7.01 -15.40 15.94
CA GLY A 312 -6.54 -16.78 15.96
C GLY A 312 -6.16 -17.26 17.37
N VAL A 313 -5.44 -16.43 18.14
CA VAL A 313 -5.10 -16.70 19.55
C VAL A 313 -6.36 -16.76 20.41
N LEU A 314 -7.28 -15.79 20.27
CA LEU A 314 -8.55 -15.78 21.00
C LEU A 314 -9.43 -17.00 20.68
N ALA A 315 -9.33 -17.52 19.47
CA ALA A 315 -10.01 -18.74 19.06
C ALA A 315 -9.28 -20.03 19.49
N GLY A 316 -8.08 -19.93 20.10
CA GLY A 316 -7.27 -21.07 20.54
C GLY A 316 -6.75 -21.92 19.37
N ILE A 317 -6.36 -21.30 18.26
CA ILE A 317 -5.73 -22.01 17.14
C ILE A 317 -4.29 -22.32 17.50
N PRO A 318 -3.84 -23.62 17.37
CA PRO A 318 -2.53 -24.04 17.84
C PRO A 318 -1.34 -23.38 17.12
N ASN A 319 -1.40 -23.20 15.80
CA ASN A 319 -0.31 -22.64 15.02
C ASN A 319 -0.79 -21.42 14.24
N ILE A 320 -0.13 -20.28 14.42
CA ILE A 320 -0.49 -19.01 13.78
C ILE A 320 0.71 -18.50 13.01
N TYR A 321 0.56 -18.42 11.71
CA TYR A 321 1.54 -17.88 10.78
C TYR A 321 1.12 -16.47 10.37
N ALA A 322 2.04 -15.52 10.42
CA ALA A 322 1.79 -14.16 10.00
C ALA A 322 3.03 -13.56 9.34
N THR A 323 2.84 -12.90 8.20
CA THR A 323 3.93 -12.23 7.49
C THR A 323 3.53 -10.82 7.08
N ASP A 324 4.53 -9.95 6.96
CA ASP A 324 4.40 -8.61 6.36
C ASP A 324 5.77 -8.14 5.89
N MET A 325 5.82 -7.22 4.94
CA MET A 325 7.06 -6.58 4.50
C MET A 325 7.45 -5.37 5.36
N ASN A 326 6.56 -4.90 6.23
CA ASN A 326 6.80 -3.75 7.09
C ASN A 326 7.27 -4.20 8.49
N PRO A 327 8.52 -3.87 8.91
CA PRO A 327 9.00 -4.27 10.23
C PRO A 327 8.13 -3.78 11.40
N LEU A 328 7.48 -2.61 11.27
CA LEU A 328 6.54 -2.14 12.30
C LEU A 328 5.30 -3.04 12.38
N ALA A 329 4.78 -3.53 11.25
CA ALA A 329 3.66 -4.47 11.22
C ALA A 329 4.02 -5.77 11.97
N ILE A 330 5.22 -6.30 11.74
CA ILE A 330 5.72 -7.49 12.44
C ILE A 330 5.78 -7.25 13.95
N LEU A 331 6.39 -6.14 14.38
CA LEU A 331 6.46 -5.79 15.80
C LEU A 331 5.06 -5.67 16.44
N LEU A 332 4.13 -5.00 15.75
CA LEU A 332 2.75 -4.87 16.23
C LEU A 332 2.04 -6.24 16.34
N THR A 333 2.21 -7.09 15.33
CA THR A 333 1.63 -8.43 15.31
C THR A 333 2.18 -9.29 16.45
N GLU A 334 3.50 -9.29 16.66
CA GLU A 334 4.15 -10.01 17.76
C GLU A 334 3.58 -9.57 19.13
N VAL A 335 3.55 -8.27 19.39
CA VAL A 335 3.12 -7.73 20.68
C VAL A 335 1.63 -7.96 20.93
N LYS A 336 0.79 -7.74 19.91
CA LYS A 336 -0.67 -7.89 20.05
C LYS A 336 -1.13 -9.33 20.20
N SER A 337 -0.41 -10.28 19.58
CA SER A 337 -0.78 -11.70 19.64
C SER A 337 -0.18 -12.44 20.84
N ASN A 338 0.77 -11.84 21.56
CA ASN A 338 1.44 -12.43 22.70
C ASN A 338 0.78 -11.99 24.03
N ALA A 339 0.16 -12.92 24.74
CA ALA A 339 -0.54 -12.65 26.01
C ALA A 339 0.44 -12.51 27.17
N LEU A 340 0.76 -11.27 27.53
CA LEU A 340 1.67 -10.96 28.64
C LEU A 340 0.95 -11.01 29.99
N SER A 341 1.60 -11.59 31.02
CA SER A 341 1.06 -11.61 32.38
C SER A 341 0.86 -10.18 32.93
N PRO A 342 -0.37 -9.76 33.25
CA PRO A 342 -0.65 -8.39 33.71
C PRO A 342 0.07 -8.04 34.99
N LYS A 343 0.18 -9.00 35.92
CA LYS A 343 0.90 -8.83 37.19
C LYS A 343 2.37 -8.51 36.96
N LYS A 344 3.05 -9.31 36.13
CA LYS A 344 4.48 -9.12 35.81
C LYS A 344 4.70 -7.82 35.02
N LEU A 345 3.85 -7.54 34.03
CA LEU A 345 3.92 -6.33 33.23
C LEU A 345 3.70 -5.07 34.09
N SER A 346 2.75 -5.07 35.03
CA SER A 346 2.52 -3.95 35.93
C SER A 346 3.65 -3.72 36.91
N GLN A 347 4.34 -4.78 37.37
CA GLN A 347 5.54 -4.67 38.21
C GLN A 347 6.71 -4.08 37.43
N ASP A 348 6.97 -4.57 36.22
CA ASP A 348 8.02 -4.07 35.34
C ASP A 348 7.75 -2.61 34.94
N PHE A 349 6.50 -2.26 34.63
CA PHE A 349 6.12 -0.88 34.33
C PHE A 349 6.38 0.08 35.49
N LYS A 350 6.14 -0.32 36.74
CA LYS A 350 6.48 0.53 37.91
C LYS A 350 7.99 0.79 37.96
N ALA A 351 8.81 -0.24 37.75
CA ALA A 351 10.27 -0.10 37.72
C ALA A 351 10.72 0.83 36.57
N LEU A 352 10.15 0.66 35.37
CA LEU A 352 10.40 1.54 34.23
C LEU A 352 10.00 3.00 34.54
N GLN A 353 8.83 3.21 35.15
CA GLN A 353 8.33 4.53 35.52
C GLN A 353 9.26 5.22 36.55
N GLU A 354 9.72 4.50 37.56
CA GLU A 354 10.67 5.02 38.54
C GLU A 354 12.00 5.38 37.89
N SER A 355 12.50 4.55 36.98
CA SER A 355 13.72 4.79 36.21
C SER A 355 13.62 6.04 35.32
N ILE A 356 12.52 6.14 34.56
CA ILE A 356 12.22 7.32 33.74
C ILE A 356 12.16 8.59 34.61
N ASN A 357 11.38 8.58 35.68
CA ASN A 357 11.24 9.75 36.56
C ASN A 357 12.56 10.17 37.19
N SER A 358 13.41 9.22 37.58
CA SER A 358 14.75 9.48 38.12
C SER A 358 15.64 10.11 37.04
N ASN A 359 15.56 9.62 35.80
CA ASN A 359 16.32 10.14 34.67
C ASN A 359 15.86 11.56 34.30
N TYR A 360 14.57 11.83 34.29
CA TYR A 360 14.04 13.19 34.11
C TYR A 360 14.54 14.15 35.18
N LYS A 361 14.50 13.75 36.47
CA LYS A 361 15.01 14.55 37.56
C LYS A 361 16.51 14.86 37.42
N TYR A 362 17.31 13.86 37.02
CA TYR A 362 18.73 14.03 36.78
C TYR A 362 19.03 14.98 35.62
N HIS A 363 18.22 15.01 34.57
CA HIS A 363 18.40 15.85 33.40
C HIS A 363 17.51 17.11 33.40
N ASN A 364 16.90 17.47 34.52
CA ASN A 364 15.96 18.60 34.60
C ASN A 364 16.57 19.91 34.09
N GLU A 365 17.80 20.25 34.51
CA GLU A 365 18.51 21.46 34.04
C GLU A 365 18.70 21.47 32.51
N ILE A 366 18.92 20.31 31.90
CA ILE A 366 19.07 20.17 30.45
C ILE A 366 17.74 20.43 29.75
N LEU A 367 16.65 19.85 30.26
CA LEU A 367 15.31 20.05 29.71
C LEU A 367 14.86 21.50 29.84
N ASP A 368 15.13 22.15 30.99
CA ASP A 368 14.74 23.53 31.26
C ASP A 368 15.52 24.57 30.44
N THR A 369 16.75 24.26 30.00
CA THR A 369 17.63 25.24 29.35
C THR A 369 17.81 25.05 27.84
N ILE A 370 17.21 24.04 27.24
CA ILE A 370 17.34 23.80 25.78
C ILE A 370 16.74 24.94 24.96
N ASP A 371 15.60 25.50 25.38
CA ASP A 371 14.92 26.57 24.64
C ASP A 371 15.78 27.87 24.70
N ASP A 372 16.41 28.18 25.82
CA ASP A 372 17.35 29.30 25.94
C ASP A 372 18.57 29.13 25.02
N PHE A 373 19.09 27.91 24.94
CA PHE A 373 20.16 27.60 23.99
C PHE A 373 19.72 27.86 22.53
N ILE A 374 18.56 27.38 22.15
CA ILE A 374 18.00 27.57 20.78
C ILE A 374 17.83 29.06 20.47
N LEU A 375 17.29 29.84 21.43
CA LEU A 375 17.16 31.29 21.30
C LEU A 375 18.55 31.99 21.17
N SER A 376 19.54 31.57 21.96
CA SER A 376 20.92 32.12 21.91
C SER A 376 21.59 31.89 20.54
N GLN A 377 21.24 30.82 19.86
CA GLN A 377 21.72 30.49 18.51
C GLN A 377 20.90 31.18 17.41
N ASN A 378 19.86 31.95 17.73
CA ASN A 378 18.93 32.60 16.79
C ASN A 378 18.31 31.61 15.77
N LEU A 379 17.91 30.44 16.26
CA LEU A 379 17.40 29.34 15.43
C LEU A 379 15.88 29.42 15.33
N ASP A 380 15.35 29.40 14.11
CA ASP A 380 13.92 29.17 13.86
C ASP A 380 13.64 27.67 13.82
N ILE A 381 13.01 27.15 14.90
CA ILE A 381 12.61 25.74 15.00
C ILE A 381 11.53 25.32 14.02
N THR A 382 10.92 26.26 13.31
CA THR A 382 9.93 25.98 12.27
C THR A 382 10.55 25.88 10.88
N ASP A 383 11.76 26.41 10.69
CA ASP A 383 12.44 26.38 9.41
C ASP A 383 13.11 25.01 9.14
N LYS A 384 12.92 24.55 7.90
CA LYS A 384 13.42 23.22 7.51
C LYS A 384 14.95 23.18 7.37
N LYS A 385 15.57 24.26 6.88
CA LYS A 385 17.02 24.26 6.58
C LYS A 385 17.84 24.52 7.83
N THR A 386 17.40 25.44 8.69
CA THR A 386 18.09 25.78 9.94
C THR A 386 17.93 24.70 10.98
N TRP A 387 16.74 24.49 11.51
CA TRP A 387 16.48 23.47 12.53
C TRP A 387 16.23 22.08 11.92
N GLY A 388 15.30 21.96 10.95
CA GLY A 388 14.80 20.68 10.45
C GLY A 388 15.89 19.68 10.05
N GLU A 389 16.89 20.14 9.30
CA GLU A 389 17.99 19.31 8.79
C GLU A 389 19.19 19.23 9.75
N ASN A 390 19.39 20.24 10.61
CA ASN A 390 20.58 20.38 11.43
C ASN A 390 20.35 20.16 12.93
N ALA A 391 19.13 19.82 13.35
CA ALA A 391 18.80 19.57 14.75
C ALA A 391 19.80 18.64 15.49
N PRO A 392 20.25 17.50 14.89
CA PRO A 392 21.21 16.63 15.57
C PRO A 392 22.53 17.34 15.91
N THR A 393 23.00 18.24 15.04
CA THR A 393 24.23 18.99 15.24
C THR A 393 24.09 19.96 16.41
N TYR A 394 23.02 20.75 16.46
CA TYR A 394 22.75 21.69 17.53
C TYR A 394 22.51 21.00 18.87
N ILE A 395 21.72 19.93 18.88
CA ILE A 395 21.52 19.14 20.11
C ILE A 395 22.83 18.54 20.62
N LYS A 396 23.66 18.00 19.73
CA LYS A 396 24.98 17.48 20.13
C LYS A 396 25.86 18.56 20.76
N GLN A 397 25.92 19.76 20.18
CA GLN A 397 26.65 20.91 20.74
C GLN A 397 26.13 21.28 22.13
N PHE A 398 24.80 21.37 22.27
CA PHE A 398 24.15 21.66 23.54
C PHE A 398 24.49 20.62 24.61
N LEU A 399 24.34 19.33 24.31
CA LEU A 399 24.64 18.24 25.24
C LEU A 399 26.12 18.19 25.63
N GLN A 400 27.03 18.53 24.72
CA GLN A 400 28.48 18.66 25.03
C GLN A 400 28.74 19.81 26.00
N GLN A 401 28.10 20.98 25.81
CA GLN A 401 28.23 22.12 26.75
C GLN A 401 27.71 21.74 28.14
N LYS A 402 26.63 20.96 28.22
CA LYS A 402 26.04 20.47 29.48
C LYS A 402 26.73 19.21 30.02
N ARG A 403 27.79 18.69 29.37
CA ARG A 403 28.49 17.44 29.72
C ARG A 403 27.54 16.25 29.91
N SER A 404 26.47 16.21 29.13
CA SER A 404 25.45 15.14 29.18
C SER A 404 25.85 13.94 28.34
N THR A 405 25.51 12.75 28.84
CA THR A 405 25.65 11.46 28.12
C THR A 405 24.40 11.05 27.39
N LEU A 406 23.36 11.90 27.35
CA LEU A 406 22.13 11.63 26.63
C LEU A 406 22.41 11.46 25.14
N ASN A 407 21.94 10.37 24.58
CA ASN A 407 22.06 10.09 23.14
C ASN A 407 20.76 10.43 22.41
N VAL A 408 20.86 11.34 21.45
CA VAL A 408 19.72 11.72 20.60
C VAL A 408 19.91 11.11 19.21
N PRO A 409 18.88 10.47 18.66
CA PRO A 409 18.99 9.81 17.37
C PRO A 409 19.33 10.80 16.25
N ASN A 410 20.12 10.33 15.29
CA ASN A 410 20.55 11.14 14.14
C ASN A 410 19.98 10.55 12.85
N PHE A 411 18.85 11.08 12.40
CA PHE A 411 18.31 10.76 11.08
C PHE A 411 17.83 12.02 10.34
N LYS A 412 17.77 11.90 9.03
CA LYS A 412 17.44 13.02 8.13
C LYS A 412 16.11 13.69 8.50
N ASN A 413 16.15 15.00 8.69
CA ASN A 413 14.97 15.85 8.98
C ASN A 413 14.31 15.56 10.34
N ILE A 414 15.02 15.05 11.35
CA ILE A 414 14.44 14.79 12.66
C ILE A 414 13.87 16.08 13.29
N GLY A 415 14.56 17.22 13.20
CA GLY A 415 14.09 18.51 13.69
C GLY A 415 12.87 19.05 12.91
N TYR A 416 12.64 18.59 11.68
CA TYR A 416 11.43 18.94 10.95
C TYR A 416 10.17 18.34 11.60
N TRP A 417 10.34 17.18 12.25
CA TRP A 417 9.25 16.43 12.88
C TRP A 417 9.14 16.64 14.38
N PHE A 418 10.18 17.10 15.05
CA PHE A 418 10.18 17.27 16.51
C PHE A 418 10.79 18.60 16.94
N LYS A 419 10.22 19.19 18.01
CA LYS A 419 10.80 20.31 18.70
C LYS A 419 12.01 19.89 19.54
N PRO A 420 12.90 20.83 19.94
CA PRO A 420 14.11 20.52 20.71
C PRO A 420 13.86 19.79 22.03
N ASN A 421 12.98 20.33 22.88
CA ASN A 421 12.59 19.74 24.16
C ASN A 421 11.99 18.34 23.98
N ILE A 422 11.08 18.17 23.00
CA ILE A 422 10.45 16.88 22.70
C ILE A 422 11.49 15.83 22.28
N LEU A 423 12.52 16.21 21.50
CA LEU A 423 13.61 15.30 21.13
C LEU A 423 14.38 14.80 22.36
N LEU A 424 14.70 15.68 23.31
CA LEU A 424 15.39 15.30 24.53
C LEU A 424 14.54 14.38 25.40
N GLU A 425 13.28 14.73 25.64
CA GLU A 425 12.36 13.91 26.42
C GLU A 425 12.14 12.52 25.82
N LEU A 426 11.93 12.44 24.51
CA LEU A 426 11.82 11.16 23.80
C LEU A 426 13.08 10.32 23.93
N SER A 427 14.26 10.96 23.88
CA SER A 427 15.55 10.26 24.02
C SER A 427 15.75 9.70 25.44
N LEU A 428 15.30 10.42 26.47
CA LEU A 428 15.31 9.94 27.86
C LEU A 428 14.43 8.69 28.02
N ILE A 429 13.22 8.74 27.49
CA ILE A 429 12.29 7.59 27.53
C ILE A 429 12.85 6.39 26.76
N ALA A 430 13.38 6.62 25.56
CA ALA A 430 13.94 5.57 24.72
C ALA A 430 15.14 4.86 25.40
N GLN A 431 16.04 5.62 26.03
CA GLN A 431 17.16 5.04 26.77
C GLN A 431 16.70 4.12 27.92
N GLU A 432 15.64 4.50 28.65
CA GLU A 432 15.12 3.66 29.73
C GLU A 432 14.44 2.40 29.20
N ILE A 433 13.71 2.49 28.08
CA ILE A 433 13.14 1.31 27.42
C ILE A 433 14.24 0.34 27.00
N GLN A 434 15.40 0.83 26.53
CA GLN A 434 16.51 -0.04 26.11
C GLN A 434 17.13 -0.84 27.29
N LYS A 435 17.03 -0.35 28.53
CA LYS A 435 17.51 -1.03 29.74
C LYS A 435 16.59 -2.18 30.20
N VAL A 436 15.38 -2.28 29.65
CA VAL A 436 14.43 -3.35 30.02
C VAL A 436 14.99 -4.71 29.58
N ASN A 437 15.18 -5.62 30.54
CA ASN A 437 15.79 -6.94 30.28
C ASN A 437 14.83 -7.91 29.58
N ASN A 438 13.56 -7.89 29.95
CA ASN A 438 12.58 -8.78 29.33
C ASN A 438 12.24 -8.31 27.93
N ILE A 439 12.60 -9.10 26.92
CA ILE A 439 12.45 -8.73 25.51
C ILE A 439 10.97 -8.51 25.11
N GLU A 440 10.04 -9.26 25.67
CA GLU A 440 8.62 -9.13 25.35
C GLU A 440 8.03 -7.86 25.97
N PHE A 441 8.44 -7.48 27.19
CA PHE A 441 8.06 -6.21 27.78
C PHE A 441 8.72 -5.05 27.07
N LYS A 442 9.99 -5.18 26.67
CA LYS A 442 10.68 -4.18 25.84
C LYS A 442 9.92 -3.92 24.54
N LYS A 443 9.53 -4.97 23.80
CA LYS A 443 8.71 -4.83 22.57
C LYS A 443 7.38 -4.13 22.86
N PHE A 444 6.73 -4.45 23.95
CA PHE A 444 5.48 -3.82 24.36
C PHE A 444 5.65 -2.31 24.59
N TYR A 445 6.72 -1.90 25.27
CA TYR A 445 7.05 -0.49 25.47
C TYR A 445 7.46 0.21 24.17
N ILE A 446 8.17 -0.47 23.27
CA ILE A 446 8.49 0.07 21.94
C ILE A 446 7.22 0.33 21.12
N VAL A 447 6.21 -0.52 21.21
CA VAL A 447 4.90 -0.28 20.57
C VAL A 447 4.24 0.97 21.15
N ALA A 448 4.22 1.14 22.47
CA ALA A 448 3.70 2.35 23.10
C ALA A 448 4.50 3.60 22.72
N PHE A 449 5.82 3.49 22.65
CA PHE A 449 6.71 4.56 22.22
C PHE A 449 6.51 4.93 20.74
N SER A 450 6.23 3.96 19.89
CA SER A 450 5.87 4.20 18.48
C SER A 450 4.60 5.06 18.35
N GLU A 451 3.59 4.82 19.17
CA GLU A 451 2.38 5.65 19.20
C GLU A 451 2.67 7.04 19.79
N LEU A 452 3.54 7.13 20.82
CA LEU A 452 3.99 8.39 21.38
C LEU A 452 4.67 9.26 20.30
N LEU A 453 5.64 8.71 19.55
CA LEU A 453 6.30 9.42 18.45
C LEU A 453 5.29 10.05 17.48
N ARG A 454 4.22 9.33 17.19
CA ARG A 454 3.15 9.82 16.33
C ARG A 454 2.41 11.01 16.94
N LEU A 455 2.07 10.93 18.23
CA LEU A 455 1.23 11.90 18.91
C LEU A 455 1.96 13.22 19.24
N VAL A 456 3.27 13.16 19.56
CA VAL A 456 4.04 14.34 19.97
C VAL A 456 4.86 14.97 18.83
N SER A 457 4.82 14.40 17.63
CA SER A 457 5.50 14.98 16.46
C SER A 457 4.69 16.11 15.82
N ASN A 458 5.36 16.95 15.06
CA ASN A 458 4.79 18.06 14.28
C ASN A 458 3.91 17.60 13.09
N ARG A 459 3.49 16.33 13.05
CA ARG A 459 2.61 15.80 12.00
C ARG A 459 1.14 16.07 12.31
N ARG A 460 0.31 16.07 11.27
CA ARG A 460 -1.17 16.08 11.42
C ARG A 460 -1.62 14.69 11.85
N ASN A 461 -2.18 14.57 13.06
CA ASN A 461 -2.53 13.25 13.63
C ASN A 461 -3.76 12.57 13.00
N GLY A 462 -4.62 13.30 12.31
CA GLY A 462 -5.80 12.74 11.62
C GLY A 462 -5.49 12.05 10.29
N GLU A 463 -4.24 12.04 9.83
CA GLU A 463 -3.87 11.51 8.51
C GLU A 463 -2.81 10.42 8.63
N PHE A 464 -2.91 9.38 7.79
CA PHE A 464 -1.90 8.32 7.74
C PHE A 464 -0.64 8.73 6.95
N LYS A 465 -0.75 9.66 6.00
CA LYS A 465 0.40 10.25 5.31
C LYS A 465 1.12 11.25 6.22
N MET A 466 2.42 11.40 6.02
CA MET A 466 3.23 12.33 6.82
C MET A 466 3.08 13.76 6.30
N TYR A 467 2.05 14.46 6.75
CA TYR A 467 1.91 15.89 6.55
C TYR A 467 2.29 16.66 7.81
N ARG A 468 3.10 17.69 7.66
CA ARG A 468 3.46 18.59 8.75
C ARG A 468 2.29 19.51 9.09
N MET A 469 2.15 19.86 10.36
CA MET A 469 1.22 20.90 10.80
C MET A 469 1.60 22.26 10.18
N PRO A 470 0.64 23.20 10.02
CA PRO A 470 0.94 24.60 9.71
C PRO A 470 1.87 25.20 10.76
N ILE A 471 2.74 26.14 10.34
CA ILE A 471 3.75 26.77 11.21
C ILE A 471 3.13 27.37 12.47
N GLU A 472 2.01 28.07 12.35
CA GLU A 472 1.33 28.69 13.49
C GLU A 472 0.87 27.65 14.51
N LYS A 473 0.42 26.50 14.07
CA LYS A 473 0.06 25.39 14.94
C LYS A 473 1.30 24.76 15.60
N ILE A 474 2.42 24.66 14.90
CA ILE A 474 3.67 24.14 15.48
C ILE A 474 4.15 25.05 16.61
N LYS A 475 4.09 26.38 16.45
CA LYS A 475 4.53 27.32 17.48
C LYS A 475 3.80 27.08 18.82
N THR A 476 2.50 26.83 18.75
CA THR A 476 1.64 26.63 19.95
C THR A 476 1.55 25.17 20.41
N PHE A 477 1.95 24.20 19.58
CA PHE A 477 1.87 22.79 19.91
C PHE A 477 2.96 22.41 20.92
N ASN A 478 2.57 22.10 22.14
CA ASN A 478 3.47 21.72 23.23
C ASN A 478 2.88 20.54 24.03
N PRO A 479 2.92 19.32 23.49
CA PRO A 479 2.40 18.15 24.18
C PRO A 479 3.28 17.78 25.37
N ASN A 480 2.67 17.36 26.48
CA ASN A 480 3.40 16.74 27.57
C ASN A 480 3.78 15.31 27.16
N VAL A 481 5.07 15.09 26.90
CA VAL A 481 5.60 13.82 26.37
C VAL A 481 5.45 12.71 27.39
N LEU A 482 5.81 12.98 28.65
CA LEU A 482 5.81 11.99 29.72
C LEU A 482 4.40 11.53 30.09
N ASP A 483 3.47 12.47 30.30
CA ASP A 483 2.08 12.14 30.61
C ASP A 483 1.39 11.41 29.44
N THR A 484 1.72 11.81 28.20
CA THR A 484 1.22 11.12 27.00
C THR A 484 1.72 9.67 26.97
N PHE A 485 2.98 9.44 27.24
CA PHE A 485 3.57 8.09 27.28
C PHE A 485 2.92 7.22 28.35
N TYR A 486 2.78 7.72 29.56
CA TYR A 486 2.13 6.99 30.66
C TYR A 486 0.65 6.70 30.39
N SER A 487 -0.07 7.65 29.80
CA SER A 487 -1.46 7.44 29.40
C SER A 487 -1.61 6.34 28.36
N ILE A 488 -0.70 6.28 27.37
CA ILE A 488 -0.67 5.20 26.37
C ILE A 488 -0.41 3.85 27.08
N LEU A 489 0.61 3.79 27.96
CA LEU A 489 0.98 2.56 28.65
C LEU A 489 -0.13 2.04 29.56
N LEU A 490 -0.76 2.89 30.35
CA LEU A 490 -1.87 2.49 31.23
C LEU A 490 -3.05 1.93 30.42
N LYS A 491 -3.40 2.60 29.30
CA LYS A 491 -4.42 2.09 28.38
C LYS A 491 -4.02 0.72 27.80
N ASN A 492 -2.76 0.59 27.36
CA ASN A 492 -2.27 -0.63 26.73
C ASN A 492 -2.17 -1.79 27.71
N ILE A 493 -1.76 -1.55 28.98
CA ILE A 493 -1.74 -2.55 30.04
C ILE A 493 -3.14 -3.08 30.30
N LYS A 494 -4.14 -2.20 30.39
CA LYS A 494 -5.55 -2.60 30.56
C LYS A 494 -6.04 -3.47 29.40
N LYS A 495 -5.73 -3.10 28.16
CA LYS A 495 -6.07 -3.91 26.97
C LYS A 495 -5.37 -5.26 26.94
N MET A 496 -4.11 -5.33 27.37
CA MET A 496 -3.37 -6.58 27.52
C MET A 496 -3.96 -7.45 28.63
N GLU A 497 -4.44 -6.88 29.73
CA GLU A 497 -5.14 -7.61 30.79
C GLU A 497 -6.46 -8.23 30.29
N GLU A 498 -7.24 -7.48 29.52
CA GLU A 498 -8.45 -7.99 28.88
C GLU A 498 -8.11 -9.20 27.98
N PHE A 499 -7.08 -9.09 27.14
CA PHE A 499 -6.62 -10.16 26.26
C PHE A 499 -6.10 -11.38 27.03
N TYR A 500 -5.23 -11.17 28.01
CA TYR A 500 -4.70 -12.24 28.86
C TYR A 500 -5.81 -13.00 29.57
N THR A 501 -6.81 -12.30 30.07
CA THR A 501 -7.94 -12.93 30.78
C THR A 501 -8.72 -13.88 29.89
N GLN A 502 -8.89 -13.55 28.62
CA GLN A 502 -9.55 -14.43 27.64
C GLN A 502 -8.70 -15.63 27.22
N THR A 503 -7.39 -15.45 27.19
CA THR A 503 -6.48 -16.45 26.62
C THR A 503 -5.82 -17.37 27.66
N LYS A 504 -5.76 -16.97 28.93
CA LYS A 504 -5.05 -17.72 30.00
C LYS A 504 -5.49 -19.15 30.23
N THR A 505 -6.72 -19.51 29.85
CA THR A 505 -7.27 -20.88 29.97
C THR A 505 -7.14 -21.68 28.68
N LEU A 506 -6.73 -21.06 27.60
CA LEU A 506 -6.48 -21.68 26.30
C LEU A 506 -5.08 -22.32 26.28
N ALA A 507 -4.90 -23.35 25.47
CA ALA A 507 -3.57 -23.83 25.16
C ALA A 507 -2.78 -22.71 24.42
N PRO A 508 -1.51 -22.50 24.76
CA PRO A 508 -0.70 -21.49 24.08
C PRO A 508 -0.61 -21.77 22.58
N SER A 509 -0.81 -20.72 21.77
CA SER A 509 -0.57 -20.79 20.32
C SER A 509 0.93 -20.64 20.00
N ASN A 510 1.41 -21.40 19.04
CA ASN A 510 2.74 -21.24 18.46
C ASN A 510 2.67 -20.11 17.43
N LEU A 511 3.33 -18.99 17.70
CA LEU A 511 3.34 -17.79 16.83
C LEU A 511 4.55 -17.81 15.90
N HIS A 512 4.31 -17.92 14.61
CA HIS A 512 5.31 -17.87 13.53
C HIS A 512 5.18 -16.55 12.75
N ILE A 513 5.70 -15.48 13.36
CA ILE A 513 5.57 -14.12 12.82
C ILE A 513 6.91 -13.73 12.18
N LYS A 514 6.92 -13.42 10.89
CA LYS A 514 8.14 -13.21 10.10
C LYS A 514 8.04 -12.05 9.12
N LEU A 515 9.15 -11.34 8.95
CA LEU A 515 9.30 -10.38 7.88
C LEU A 515 9.50 -11.15 6.58
N ASP A 516 8.48 -11.19 5.72
CA ASP A 516 8.49 -11.98 4.49
C ASP A 516 7.64 -11.33 3.39
N ASN A 517 7.87 -11.77 2.16
CA ASN A 517 7.16 -11.31 0.97
C ASN A 517 6.01 -12.29 0.64
N ALA A 518 4.79 -11.81 0.66
CA ALA A 518 3.59 -12.61 0.37
C ALA A 518 3.57 -13.27 -1.04
N LYS A 519 4.47 -12.89 -1.93
CA LYS A 519 4.64 -13.57 -3.24
C LYS A 519 5.40 -14.90 -3.13
N GLU A 520 6.28 -15.00 -2.15
CA GLU A 520 7.23 -16.11 -2.02
C GLU A 520 6.94 -16.96 -0.79
N LEU A 521 6.56 -16.33 0.34
CA LEU A 521 6.24 -16.97 1.62
C LEU A 521 7.30 -18.01 2.05
N ILE A 522 8.58 -17.66 1.88
CA ILE A 522 9.72 -18.57 2.14
C ILE A 522 9.73 -19.07 3.60
N SER A 523 9.22 -18.26 4.52
CA SER A 523 9.16 -18.58 5.94
C SER A 523 8.02 -19.52 6.34
N ILE A 524 7.12 -19.87 5.42
CA ILE A 524 5.96 -20.72 5.67
C ILE A 524 6.21 -22.10 5.04
N PRO A 525 6.16 -23.20 5.83
CA PRO A 525 6.34 -24.54 5.27
C PRO A 525 5.20 -24.93 4.32
N ASP A 526 5.52 -25.71 3.29
CA ASP A 526 4.52 -26.26 2.39
C ASP A 526 3.52 -27.18 3.14
N ASN A 527 2.25 -27.13 2.74
CA ASN A 527 1.18 -27.95 3.30
C ASN A 527 0.99 -27.82 4.83
N SER A 528 1.29 -26.62 5.40
CA SER A 528 1.25 -26.38 6.86
C SER A 528 0.04 -25.55 7.32
N VAL A 529 -0.81 -25.10 6.41
CA VAL A 529 -1.89 -24.14 6.70
C VAL A 529 -3.25 -24.73 6.37
N ASP A 530 -4.16 -24.74 7.36
CA ASP A 530 -5.56 -25.17 7.18
C ASP A 530 -6.47 -24.02 6.74
N LEU A 531 -6.23 -22.82 7.27
CA LEU A 531 -7.05 -21.63 7.02
C LEU A 531 -6.18 -20.43 6.69
N LEU A 532 -6.51 -19.73 5.59
CA LEU A 532 -5.91 -18.45 5.23
C LEU A 532 -6.99 -17.36 5.29
N ILE A 533 -6.75 -16.34 6.11
CA ILE A 533 -7.57 -15.12 6.16
C ILE A 533 -6.65 -13.93 6.00
N THR A 534 -6.97 -13.02 5.09
CA THR A 534 -6.11 -11.86 4.85
C THR A 534 -6.88 -10.69 4.26
N SER A 535 -6.33 -9.50 4.46
CA SER A 535 -6.76 -8.24 3.82
C SER A 535 -5.60 -7.70 2.98
N PRO A 536 -5.46 -8.14 1.72
CA PRO A 536 -4.37 -7.67 0.87
C PRO A 536 -4.50 -6.16 0.58
N PRO A 537 -3.38 -5.48 0.24
CA PRO A 537 -3.41 -4.05 -0.11
C PRO A 537 -4.39 -3.77 -1.25
N TYR A 538 -5.24 -2.75 -1.07
CA TYR A 538 -6.20 -2.32 -2.07
C TYR A 538 -5.50 -1.54 -3.19
N GLY A 539 -5.62 -1.99 -4.43
CA GLY A 539 -5.10 -1.31 -5.63
C GLY A 539 -3.58 -1.10 -5.64
N ASP A 540 -3.12 0.01 -6.21
CA ASP A 540 -1.71 0.38 -6.18
C ASP A 540 -1.31 0.90 -4.80
N SER A 541 -0.64 0.04 -4.02
CA SER A 541 -0.17 0.35 -2.67
C SER A 541 0.80 1.55 -2.59
N ARG A 542 1.35 2.00 -3.71
CA ARG A 542 2.24 3.17 -3.76
C ARG A 542 1.50 4.49 -3.61
N THR A 543 0.24 4.54 -4.02
CA THR A 543 -0.56 5.77 -4.05
C THR A 543 -1.68 5.80 -3.00
N THR A 544 -2.29 4.65 -2.69
CA THR A 544 -3.50 4.57 -1.87
C THR A 544 -3.19 4.64 -0.37
N VAL A 545 -2.26 3.82 0.14
CA VAL A 545 -1.87 3.81 1.55
C VAL A 545 -0.36 3.90 1.70
N ALA A 546 0.11 4.95 2.35
CA ALA A 546 1.54 5.22 2.50
C ALA A 546 2.12 4.52 3.76
N TYR A 547 2.07 3.18 3.84
CA TYR A 547 2.57 2.39 4.98
C TYR A 547 4.00 2.76 5.37
N GLY A 548 4.91 2.90 4.40
CA GLY A 548 6.30 3.30 4.66
C GLY A 548 6.44 4.71 5.22
N GLN A 549 5.52 5.64 4.91
CA GLN A 549 5.51 6.95 5.54
C GLN A 549 5.01 6.86 6.99
N PHE A 550 3.96 6.10 7.24
CA PHE A 550 3.40 5.91 8.56
C PHE A 550 4.42 5.33 9.54
N SER A 551 5.16 4.32 9.13
CA SER A 551 6.16 3.61 9.93
C SER A 551 7.50 4.35 10.07
N ARG A 552 7.72 5.40 9.28
CA ARG A 552 9.05 6.03 9.10
C ARG A 552 9.69 6.48 10.42
N LEU A 553 8.98 7.24 11.23
CA LEU A 553 9.56 7.80 12.47
C LEU A 553 9.98 6.68 13.41
N THR A 554 9.14 5.69 13.63
CA THR A 554 9.44 4.53 14.49
C THR A 554 10.65 3.74 13.98
N LEU A 555 10.68 3.44 12.67
CA LEU A 555 11.77 2.67 12.09
C LEU A 555 13.10 3.44 12.05
N GLN A 556 13.06 4.77 11.86
CA GLN A 556 14.26 5.60 11.92
C GLN A 556 14.76 5.76 13.34
N TRP A 557 13.85 5.89 14.32
CA TRP A 557 14.22 5.96 15.72
C TRP A 557 14.92 4.67 16.20
N ASN A 558 14.29 3.53 16.00
CA ASN A 558 14.84 2.24 16.42
C ASN A 558 16.19 1.90 15.78
N ARG A 559 16.38 2.19 14.46
CA ARG A 559 17.65 1.95 13.76
C ARG A 559 18.81 2.82 14.25
N SER A 560 18.54 3.99 14.81
CA SER A 560 19.58 4.89 15.35
C SER A 560 20.08 4.45 16.71
N GLU A 561 19.34 3.58 17.41
CA GLU A 561 19.70 3.06 18.73
C GLU A 561 20.47 1.73 18.66
N GLU A 562 20.44 1.04 17.52
CA GLU A 562 21.23 -0.17 17.24
C GLU A 562 22.69 0.14 16.82
N ARG A 563 23.05 1.43 16.65
CA ARG A 563 24.41 1.92 16.32
C ARG A 563 25.07 2.60 17.52
#